data_5612fd89e2cc8d9fd3b645ef0b62189e
#
_entry.id   5612fd89e2cc8d9fd3b645ef0b62189e
#
_cell.length_a   1.000
_cell.length_b   1.000
_cell.length_c   1.000
_cell.angle_alpha   90.00
_cell.angle_beta   90.00
_cell.angle_gamma   90.00
#
_symmetry.space_group_name_H-M   'P 1'
#
loop_
_entity.id
_entity.type
_entity.pdbx_description
1 polymer ?
#
loop_
_entity_poly.entity_id
_entity_poly.type
_entity_poly.pdbx_seq_one_letter_code
_entity_poly.pdbx_strand_id
1 'polypeptide(L)'
;MAKLNKYTSNDYEFFFDSVLSKSDPELYNSIKLELERQQQHIELIASENIVSRAVLEAQGSIMTNKYAEGYSSKRYYGGCEFV
;
A
#
# COMPACT_ATOMS: atom_id res chain seq x y z
N MET A 1 -21.82 -21.11 -0.58
CA MET A 1 -20.50 -20.73 -1.04
C MET A 1 -19.50 -21.85 -0.81
N ALA A 2 -19.57 -22.83 -1.69
CA ALA A 2 -18.71 -24.01 -1.58
C ALA A 2 -17.22 -23.68 -1.60
N LYS A 3 -16.82 -22.61 -2.26
CA LYS A 3 -15.42 -22.20 -2.37
C LYS A 3 -14.83 -21.77 -1.04
N LEU A 4 -15.64 -21.25 -0.12
CA LEU A 4 -15.15 -20.80 1.18
C LEU A 4 -14.87 -21.97 2.12
N ASN A 5 -15.35 -23.18 1.79
CA ASN A 5 -15.05 -24.37 2.59
C ASN A 5 -13.55 -24.75 2.53
N LYS A 6 -12.84 -24.22 1.54
CA LYS A 6 -11.43 -24.48 1.33
C LYS A 6 -10.54 -23.66 2.26
N TYR A 7 -11.04 -22.56 2.78
CA TYR A 7 -10.29 -21.65 3.65
C TYR A 7 -11.08 -21.38 4.91
N THR A 8 -10.39 -21.33 6.02
CA THR A 8 -11.01 -20.93 7.29
C THR A 8 -11.19 -19.42 7.32
N SER A 9 -12.09 -18.92 8.15
CA SER A 9 -12.25 -17.47 8.37
C SER A 9 -10.93 -16.83 8.82
N ASN A 10 -10.14 -17.54 9.64
CA ASN A 10 -8.87 -17.04 10.14
C ASN A 10 -7.84 -16.86 9.05
N ASP A 11 -7.77 -17.78 8.08
CA ASP A 11 -6.85 -17.65 6.95
C ASP A 11 -7.21 -16.45 6.09
N TYR A 12 -8.50 -16.23 5.88
CA TYR A 12 -8.99 -15.13 5.07
C TYR A 12 -8.74 -13.78 5.74
N GLU A 13 -9.03 -13.70 7.04
CA GLU A 13 -8.78 -12.52 7.85
C GLU A 13 -7.30 -12.19 7.91
N PHE A 14 -6.46 -13.19 8.10
CA PHE A 14 -5.01 -12.98 8.09
C PHE A 14 -4.54 -12.36 6.78
N PHE A 15 -5.03 -12.86 5.65
CA PHE A 15 -4.61 -12.35 4.35
C PHE A 15 -4.97 -10.89 4.14
N PHE A 16 -6.21 -10.50 4.48
CA PHE A 16 -6.70 -9.15 4.20
C PHE A 16 -6.49 -8.15 5.34
N ASP A 17 -6.46 -8.62 6.57
CA ASP A 17 -6.47 -7.74 7.74
C ASP A 17 -5.13 -7.70 8.47
N SER A 18 -4.23 -8.62 8.18
CA SER A 18 -2.94 -8.65 8.86
C SER A 18 -2.07 -7.48 8.41
N VAL A 19 -1.55 -6.75 9.39
CA VAL A 19 -0.61 -5.66 9.13
C VAL A 19 0.77 -6.21 8.77
N LEU A 20 1.59 -5.39 8.14
CA LEU A 20 2.90 -5.82 7.63
C LEU A 20 3.81 -6.39 8.72
N SER A 21 3.79 -5.82 9.93
CA SER A 21 4.62 -6.31 11.03
C SER A 21 4.33 -7.77 11.41
N LYS A 22 3.13 -8.27 11.09
CA LYS A 22 2.74 -9.64 11.33
C LYS A 22 2.94 -10.54 10.12
N SER A 23 2.65 -10.00 8.93
CA SER A 23 2.75 -10.76 7.67
C SER A 23 4.19 -10.99 7.24
N ASP A 24 5.03 -9.99 7.40
CA ASP A 24 6.44 -10.05 6.99
C ASP A 24 7.29 -9.20 7.94
N PRO A 25 7.66 -9.76 9.09
CA PRO A 25 8.45 -9.02 10.09
C PRO A 25 9.81 -8.56 9.57
N GLU A 26 10.44 -9.31 8.69
CA GLU A 26 11.75 -8.94 8.13
C GLU A 26 11.64 -7.68 7.27
N LEU A 27 10.66 -7.64 6.39
CA LEU A 27 10.42 -6.47 5.56
C LEU A 27 10.04 -5.27 6.41
N TYR A 28 9.15 -5.47 7.38
CA TYR A 28 8.76 -4.41 8.30
C TYR A 28 9.96 -3.83 9.04
N ASN A 29 10.86 -4.67 9.51
CA ASN A 29 12.07 -4.24 10.18
C ASN A 29 12.99 -3.46 9.25
N SER A 30 13.13 -3.90 8.01
CA SER A 30 13.92 -3.18 7.00
C SER A 30 13.37 -1.79 6.74
N ILE A 31 12.05 -1.64 6.69
CA ILE A 31 11.41 -0.34 6.51
C ILE A 31 11.70 0.58 7.70
N LYS A 32 11.65 0.04 8.92
CA LYS A 32 11.98 0.81 10.13
C LYS A 32 13.43 1.29 10.11
N LEU A 33 14.35 0.42 9.72
CA LEU A 33 15.76 0.77 9.63
C LEU A 33 16.00 1.83 8.54
N GLU A 34 15.31 1.73 7.42
CA GLU A 34 15.40 2.71 6.36
C GLU A 34 14.83 4.07 6.79
N LEU A 35 13.76 4.08 7.57
CA LEU A 35 13.23 5.31 8.14
C LEU A 35 14.28 6.01 9.01
N GLU A 36 14.93 5.26 9.88
CA GLU A 36 16.01 5.81 10.73
C GLU A 36 17.13 6.36 9.87
N ARG A 37 17.54 5.64 8.83
CA ARG A 37 18.58 6.10 7.93
C ARG A 37 18.21 7.43 7.28
N GLN A 38 17.00 7.53 6.75
CA GLN A 38 16.52 8.76 6.11
C GLN A 38 16.44 9.93 7.08
N GLN A 39 16.11 9.69 8.33
CA GLN A 39 16.01 10.74 9.34
C GLN A 39 17.39 11.23 9.84
N GLN A 40 18.39 10.37 9.79
CA GLN A 40 19.70 10.65 10.38
C GLN A 40 20.77 11.06 9.37
N HIS A 41 20.52 10.84 8.08
CA HIS A 41 21.50 11.13 7.04
C HIS A 41 20.98 12.17 6.05
N ILE A 42 21.90 13.01 5.59
CA ILE A 42 21.59 13.99 4.52
C ILE A 42 21.59 13.24 3.20
N GLU A 43 20.52 13.40 2.43
CA GLU A 43 20.37 12.76 1.11
C GLU A 43 20.71 13.78 0.03
N LEU A 44 21.74 13.49 -0.75
CA LEU A 44 22.21 14.38 -1.82
C LEU A 44 22.03 13.78 -3.22
N ILE A 45 21.28 12.69 -3.34
CA ILE A 45 21.03 12.06 -4.62
C ILE A 45 19.88 12.79 -5.32
N ALA A 46 20.17 13.41 -6.46
CA ALA A 46 19.22 14.28 -7.16
C ALA A 46 17.96 13.56 -7.64
N SER A 47 18.04 12.24 -7.86
CA SER A 47 16.89 11.43 -8.29
C SER A 47 15.96 11.01 -7.16
N GLU A 48 16.35 11.26 -5.92
CA GLU A 48 15.53 10.87 -4.77
C GLU A 48 14.79 12.06 -4.20
N ASN A 49 13.60 11.80 -3.66
CA ASN A 49 12.75 12.82 -3.07
C ASN A 49 12.12 12.29 -1.79
N ILE A 50 12.10 13.13 -0.76
CA ILE A 50 11.45 12.80 0.50
C ILE A 50 10.02 13.33 0.42
N VAL A 51 9.07 12.41 0.39
CA VAL A 51 7.65 12.76 0.30
C VAL A 51 7.03 12.90 1.70
N SER A 52 5.89 13.55 1.76
CA SER A 52 5.15 13.71 3.01
C SER A 52 4.50 12.39 3.44
N ARG A 53 4.16 12.32 4.73
CA ARG A 53 3.40 11.19 5.25
C ARG A 53 2.06 11.03 4.53
N ALA A 54 1.41 12.14 4.20
CA ALA A 54 0.13 12.10 3.48
C ALA A 54 0.26 11.44 2.11
N VAL A 55 1.35 11.70 1.39
CA VAL A 55 1.62 11.04 0.11
C VAL A 55 1.83 9.55 0.32
N LEU A 56 2.58 9.15 1.33
CA LEU A 56 2.80 7.73 1.64
C LEU A 56 1.48 7.03 1.99
N GLU A 57 0.63 7.67 2.77
CA GLU A 57 -0.70 7.12 3.12
C GLU A 57 -1.58 6.95 1.88
N ALA A 58 -1.57 7.92 0.97
CA ALA A 58 -2.35 7.84 -0.26
C ALA A 58 -1.87 6.68 -1.15
N GLN A 59 -0.56 6.53 -1.31
CA GLN A 59 0.02 5.45 -2.11
C GLN A 59 -0.26 4.07 -1.54
N GLY A 60 -0.26 3.95 -0.22
CA GLY A 60 -0.54 2.69 0.46
C GLY A 60 -2.01 2.44 0.75
N SER A 61 -2.90 3.18 0.14
CA SER A 61 -4.34 3.04 0.36
C SER A 61 -4.97 2.04 -0.62
N ILE A 62 -6.28 1.82 -0.44
CA ILE A 62 -7.05 0.95 -1.33
C ILE A 62 -7.08 1.45 -2.78
N MET A 63 -6.71 2.70 -3.02
CA MET A 63 -6.60 3.23 -4.37
C MET A 63 -5.55 2.48 -5.19
N THR A 64 -4.62 1.80 -4.53
CA THR A 64 -3.65 0.89 -5.16
C THR A 64 -4.34 -0.20 -5.99
N ASN A 65 -5.55 -0.61 -5.60
CA ASN A 65 -6.30 -1.65 -6.29
C ASN A 65 -7.00 -1.16 -7.56
N LYS A 66 -7.12 0.16 -7.73
CA LYS A 66 -7.99 0.71 -8.79
C LYS A 66 -7.19 1.06 -10.04
N TYR A 67 -7.65 0.52 -11.13
CA TYR A 67 -7.19 0.90 -12.46
C TYR A 67 -8.14 1.95 -13.03
N ALA A 68 -7.60 3.15 -13.49
CA ALA A 68 -8.41 4.24 -14.05
C ALA A 68 -7.65 4.90 -15.19
N GLU A 69 -8.31 5.01 -16.34
CA GLU A 69 -7.80 5.72 -17.51
C GLU A 69 -8.76 6.80 -17.94
N GLY A 70 -8.23 7.83 -18.56
CA GLY A 70 -8.98 8.99 -19.01
C GLY A 70 -8.96 10.10 -17.98
N TYR A 71 -9.52 11.23 -18.36
CA TYR A 71 -9.59 12.39 -17.49
C TYR A 71 -10.73 12.26 -16.47
N SER A 72 -10.65 13.03 -15.42
CA SER A 72 -11.71 13.12 -14.42
C SER A 72 -13.05 13.40 -15.11
N SER A 73 -14.08 12.71 -14.70
CA SER A 73 -15.43 12.76 -15.29
C SER A 73 -15.52 12.21 -16.72
N LYS A 74 -14.42 11.74 -17.27
CA LYS A 74 -14.35 11.15 -18.61
C LYS A 74 -13.54 9.85 -18.60
N ARG A 75 -13.83 9.00 -17.62
CA ARG A 75 -13.13 7.71 -17.47
C ARG A 75 -13.62 6.70 -18.50
N TYR A 76 -12.71 5.85 -18.96
CA TYR A 76 -13.05 4.80 -19.91
C TYR A 76 -13.70 3.59 -19.25
N TYR A 77 -13.50 3.38 -17.95
CA TYR A 77 -13.98 2.20 -17.25
C TYR A 77 -14.91 2.59 -16.11
N GLY A 78 -15.76 1.64 -15.71
CA GLY A 78 -16.66 1.83 -14.59
C GLY A 78 -15.94 1.79 -13.22
N GLY A 79 -16.70 2.11 -12.18
CA GLY A 79 -16.18 2.09 -10.82
C GLY A 79 -15.30 3.27 -10.45
N CYS A 80 -15.41 4.38 -11.16
CA CYS A 80 -14.58 5.55 -10.97
C CYS A 80 -15.37 6.72 -10.37
N GLU A 81 -16.28 6.45 -9.44
CA GLU A 81 -17.08 7.49 -8.79
C GLU A 81 -16.21 8.42 -7.95
N PHE A 82 -15.12 7.90 -7.38
CA PHE A 82 -14.25 8.63 -6.47
C PHE A 82 -12.81 8.75 -6.97
N VAL A 83 -12.55 8.20 -8.13
CA VAL A 83 -11.19 8.18 -8.71
C VAL A 83 -11.18 8.86 -10.05
#